data_957bbbe5ffca354c4d4d68c12b25e3c1
#
_entry.id   957bbbe5ffca354c4d4d68c12b25e3c1
#
_cell.length_a   1.000
_cell.length_b   1.000
_cell.length_c   1.000
_cell.angle_alpha   90.00
_cell.angle_beta   90.00
_cell.angle_gamma   90.00
#
_symmetry.space_group_name_H-M   'P 1'
#
loop_
_entity.id
_entity.type
_entity.pdbx_description
1 polymer ?
#
loop_
_entity_poly.entity_id
_entity_poly.type
_entity_poly.pdbx_seq_one_letter_code
_entity_poly.pdbx_strand_id
1 'polypeptide(L)'
;MRKLFSRQLIEARHEMLSIYEAVDLALHDAVKAYVTDDRKLATKTKKRTLSIDARCANLEAVCYNLIATQSPVASDFRLLQTIIYVDFNLQRMTDKVRQICRATRHMIKADISLPKELVGTVEAEAEAVYQVLGSSLSALVTNDMSIICNLAVEDEPVHAAYEKFFRTFNRMDTGDFMDDDSNYDDLRRAIMVSRYLDRIASISIDAACRLTFLLTGQRMNAGDIARTDEDELESMRVPSGEGVIMRPAVDARYVAKVPVNEVSEGLRYLLDHLEDEDDDEEDEE
;
A
#
# COMPACT_ATOMS: atom_id res chain seq x y z
N MET A 1 28.87 -16.49 1.85
CA MET A 1 28.29 -15.41 2.68
C MET A 1 27.51 -14.39 1.87
N ARG A 2 28.05 -13.85 0.77
CA ARG A 2 27.38 -12.80 -0.04
C ARG A 2 26.09 -13.30 -0.74
N LYS A 3 26.10 -14.53 -1.30
CA LYS A 3 24.90 -15.16 -1.92
C LYS A 3 23.73 -15.31 -0.91
N LEU A 4 24.00 -15.76 0.31
CA LEU A 4 22.98 -15.90 1.35
C LEU A 4 22.37 -14.53 1.74
N PHE A 5 23.19 -13.50 1.88
CA PHE A 5 22.72 -12.15 2.19
C PHE A 5 21.86 -11.57 1.07
N SER A 6 22.28 -11.76 -0.22
CA SER A 6 21.48 -11.31 -1.36
C SER A 6 20.11 -12.00 -1.40
N ARG A 7 20.04 -13.29 -1.11
CA ARG A 7 18.77 -14.03 -1.00
C ARG A 7 17.88 -13.45 0.10
N GLN A 8 18.43 -13.19 1.28
CA GLN A 8 17.69 -12.59 2.39
C GLN A 8 17.14 -11.19 2.07
N LEU A 9 17.85 -10.39 1.28
CA LEU A 9 17.36 -9.10 0.80
C LEU A 9 16.17 -9.24 -0.15
N ILE A 10 16.23 -10.22 -1.08
CA ILE A 10 15.14 -10.53 -2.01
C ILE A 10 13.92 -11.01 -1.23
N GLU A 11 14.11 -11.92 -0.28
CA GLU A 11 13.03 -12.43 0.56
C GLU A 11 12.36 -11.32 1.38
N ALA A 12 13.14 -10.39 1.97
CA ALA A 12 12.61 -9.26 2.71
C ALA A 12 11.80 -8.30 1.79
N ARG A 13 12.29 -8.03 0.58
CA ARG A 13 11.56 -7.23 -0.41
C ARG A 13 10.26 -7.90 -0.83
N HIS A 14 10.30 -9.20 -1.11
CA HIS A 14 9.13 -9.99 -1.47
C HIS A 14 8.07 -9.98 -0.36
N GLU A 15 8.50 -10.16 0.90
CA GLU A 15 7.59 -10.10 2.04
C GLU A 15 6.93 -8.72 2.18
N MET A 16 7.67 -7.63 1.98
CA MET A 16 7.11 -6.27 1.97
C MET A 16 6.00 -6.13 0.91
N LEU A 17 6.24 -6.58 -0.32
CA LEU A 17 5.26 -6.50 -1.41
C LEU A 17 4.03 -7.38 -1.13
N SER A 18 4.24 -8.57 -0.59
CA SER A 18 3.16 -9.47 -0.18
C SER A 18 2.32 -8.93 0.99
N ILE A 19 2.93 -8.18 1.91
CA ILE A 19 2.19 -7.45 2.96
C ILE A 19 1.35 -6.34 2.32
N TYR A 20 1.89 -5.61 1.34
CA TYR A 20 1.17 -4.57 0.62
C TYR A 20 -0.12 -5.11 -0.02
N GLU A 21 -0.03 -6.22 -0.75
CA GLU A 21 -1.19 -6.91 -1.33
C GLU A 21 -2.20 -7.35 -0.28
N ALA A 22 -1.71 -7.83 0.87
CA ALA A 22 -2.60 -8.24 1.97
C ALA A 22 -3.36 -7.03 2.58
N VAL A 23 -2.75 -5.85 2.62
CA VAL A 23 -3.40 -4.60 3.04
C VAL A 23 -4.45 -4.18 2.02
N ASP A 24 -4.13 -4.22 0.72
CA ASP A 24 -5.04 -3.89 -0.36
C ASP A 24 -6.29 -4.80 -0.33
N LEU A 25 -6.10 -6.11 -0.27
CA LEU A 25 -7.21 -7.06 -0.13
C LEU A 25 -8.04 -6.83 1.14
N ALA A 26 -7.40 -6.45 2.25
CA ALA A 26 -8.11 -6.14 3.48
C ALA A 26 -8.93 -4.84 3.36
N LEU A 27 -8.45 -3.86 2.59
CA LEU A 27 -9.18 -2.63 2.30
C LEU A 27 -10.42 -2.93 1.45
N HIS A 28 -10.30 -3.71 0.38
CA HIS A 28 -11.43 -4.13 -0.45
C HIS A 28 -12.52 -4.82 0.39
N ASP A 29 -12.13 -5.76 1.26
CA ASP A 29 -13.07 -6.46 2.15
C ASP A 29 -13.71 -5.49 3.18
N ALA A 30 -12.96 -4.52 3.70
CA ALA A 30 -13.46 -3.55 4.67
C ALA A 30 -14.49 -2.59 4.06
N VAL A 31 -14.22 -2.07 2.85
CA VAL A 31 -15.15 -1.22 2.10
C VAL A 31 -16.39 -2.00 1.71
N LYS A 32 -16.23 -3.21 1.17
CA LYS A 32 -17.36 -4.09 0.87
C LYS A 32 -18.24 -4.32 2.10
N ALA A 33 -17.63 -4.62 3.24
CA ALA A 33 -18.38 -4.84 4.49
C ALA A 33 -19.14 -3.58 4.91
N TYR A 34 -18.57 -2.39 4.71
CA TYR A 34 -19.22 -1.12 5.02
C TYR A 34 -20.42 -0.84 4.11
N VAL A 35 -20.24 -1.02 2.80
CA VAL A 35 -21.29 -0.75 1.79
C VAL A 35 -22.46 -1.74 1.88
N THR A 36 -22.19 -2.99 2.26
CA THR A 36 -23.19 -4.05 2.33
C THR A 36 -23.71 -4.36 3.74
N ASP A 37 -23.34 -3.57 4.74
CA ASP A 37 -23.65 -3.78 6.16
C ASP A 37 -23.28 -5.20 6.66
N ASP A 38 -22.16 -5.76 6.13
CA ASP A 38 -21.72 -7.11 6.50
C ASP A 38 -20.84 -7.11 7.74
N ARG A 39 -21.48 -7.27 8.92
CA ARG A 39 -20.79 -7.38 10.21
C ARG A 39 -19.81 -8.57 10.28
N LYS A 40 -20.12 -9.68 9.59
CA LYS A 40 -19.28 -10.89 9.64
C LYS A 40 -17.99 -10.63 8.85
N LEU A 41 -18.11 -10.06 7.65
CA LEU A 41 -16.98 -9.67 6.84
C LEU A 41 -16.10 -8.63 7.56
N ALA A 42 -16.69 -7.57 8.12
CA ALA A 42 -15.97 -6.57 8.92
C ALA A 42 -15.20 -7.20 10.10
N THR A 43 -15.81 -8.19 10.78
CA THR A 43 -15.16 -8.88 11.89
C THR A 43 -14.01 -9.78 11.42
N LYS A 44 -14.19 -10.50 10.31
CA LYS A 44 -13.15 -11.35 9.69
C LYS A 44 -11.97 -10.50 9.23
N THR A 45 -12.25 -9.40 8.52
CA THR A 45 -11.23 -8.49 8.00
C THR A 45 -10.46 -7.83 9.15
N LYS A 46 -11.15 -7.37 10.20
CA LYS A 46 -10.48 -6.85 11.42
C LYS A 46 -9.53 -7.88 12.05
N LYS A 47 -9.87 -9.19 12.07
CA LYS A 47 -8.95 -10.22 12.55
C LYS A 47 -7.75 -10.39 11.63
N ARG A 48 -7.95 -10.30 10.29
CA ARG A 48 -6.85 -10.36 9.32
C ARG A 48 -5.85 -9.24 9.53
N THR A 49 -6.27 -8.01 9.88
CA THR A 49 -5.34 -6.91 10.15
C THR A 49 -4.34 -7.20 11.27
N LEU A 50 -4.69 -8.05 12.25
CA LEU A 50 -3.76 -8.45 13.31
C LEU A 50 -2.64 -9.37 12.78
N SER A 51 -2.93 -10.22 11.80
CA SER A 51 -1.90 -11.05 11.16
C SER A 51 -0.99 -10.22 10.25
N ILE A 52 -1.52 -9.16 9.62
CA ILE A 52 -0.72 -8.20 8.85
C ILE A 52 0.25 -7.47 9.79
N ASP A 53 -0.21 -6.96 10.92
CA ASP A 53 0.65 -6.30 11.92
C ASP A 53 1.78 -7.23 12.40
N ALA A 54 1.47 -8.51 12.63
CA ALA A 54 2.49 -9.48 13.06
C ALA A 54 3.55 -9.73 11.97
N ARG A 55 3.14 -9.75 10.69
CA ARG A 55 4.06 -9.87 9.54
C ARG A 55 4.96 -8.63 9.44
N CYS A 56 4.40 -7.43 9.57
CA CYS A 56 5.15 -6.18 9.61
C CYS A 56 6.22 -6.20 10.71
N ALA A 57 5.83 -6.52 11.95
CA ALA A 57 6.77 -6.59 13.07
C ALA A 57 7.90 -7.61 12.83
N ASN A 58 7.60 -8.74 12.19
CA ASN A 58 8.62 -9.73 11.84
C ASN A 58 9.56 -9.22 10.73
N LEU A 59 9.02 -8.58 9.69
CA LEU A 59 9.80 -8.00 8.60
C LEU A 59 10.75 -6.91 9.11
N GLU A 60 10.25 -6.03 9.96
CA GLU A 60 11.07 -5.01 10.62
C GLU A 60 12.23 -5.63 11.40
N ALA A 61 11.96 -6.66 12.21
CA ALA A 61 12.99 -7.38 12.98
C ALA A 61 14.03 -8.05 12.06
N VAL A 62 13.61 -8.65 10.95
CA VAL A 62 14.51 -9.22 9.94
C VAL A 62 15.41 -8.14 9.34
N CYS A 63 14.86 -7.00 8.93
CA CYS A 63 15.65 -5.89 8.38
C CYS A 63 16.69 -5.36 9.38
N TYR A 64 16.31 -5.13 10.64
CA TYR A 64 17.29 -4.70 11.66
C TYR A 64 18.38 -5.73 11.93
N ASN A 65 18.02 -7.03 11.95
CA ASN A 65 19.02 -8.09 12.10
C ASN A 65 20.00 -8.11 10.91
N LEU A 66 19.52 -7.96 9.69
CA LEU A 66 20.38 -7.89 8.50
C LEU A 66 21.33 -6.69 8.54
N ILE A 67 20.84 -5.51 8.95
CA ILE A 67 21.67 -4.32 9.13
C ILE A 67 22.77 -4.57 10.18
N ALA A 68 22.40 -5.15 11.32
CA ALA A 68 23.31 -5.35 12.44
C ALA A 68 24.38 -6.41 12.18
N THR A 69 24.07 -7.46 11.38
CA THR A 69 24.93 -8.64 11.22
C THR A 69 25.71 -8.68 9.92
N GLN A 70 25.21 -8.03 8.85
CA GLN A 70 25.78 -8.18 7.50
C GLN A 70 26.56 -6.96 7.01
N SER A 71 26.59 -5.85 7.77
CA SER A 71 27.27 -4.60 7.38
C SER A 71 26.98 -4.19 5.92
N PRO A 72 25.69 -3.97 5.58
CA PRO A 72 25.26 -3.73 4.19
C PRO A 72 25.93 -2.50 3.60
N VAL A 73 26.32 -2.58 2.33
CA VAL A 73 26.87 -1.44 1.57
C VAL A 73 25.75 -0.52 1.08
N ALA A 74 26.11 0.63 0.53
CA ALA A 74 25.18 1.74 0.27
C ALA A 74 23.84 1.35 -0.38
N SER A 75 23.85 0.52 -1.44
CA SER A 75 22.62 0.09 -2.12
C SER A 75 21.76 -0.85 -1.26
N ASP A 76 22.41 -1.84 -0.64
CA ASP A 76 21.74 -2.83 0.23
C ASP A 76 21.12 -2.14 1.45
N PHE A 77 21.86 -1.17 2.01
CA PHE A 77 21.36 -0.36 3.12
C PHE A 77 20.15 0.49 2.70
N ARG A 78 20.18 1.11 1.51
CA ARG A 78 19.03 1.88 1.01
C ARG A 78 17.80 0.99 0.81
N LEU A 79 17.98 -0.25 0.32
CA LEU A 79 16.87 -1.19 0.18
C LEU A 79 16.26 -1.53 1.55
N LEU A 80 17.07 -1.91 2.53
CA LEU A 80 16.57 -2.24 3.88
C LEU A 80 15.86 -1.05 4.52
N GLN A 81 16.41 0.17 4.37
CA GLN A 81 15.77 1.40 4.83
C GLN A 81 14.45 1.68 4.11
N THR A 82 14.36 1.37 2.81
CA THR A 82 13.13 1.51 2.03
C THR A 82 12.09 0.51 2.50
N ILE A 83 12.46 -0.75 2.71
CA ILE A 83 11.57 -1.78 3.23
C ILE A 83 11.00 -1.38 4.60
N ILE A 84 11.84 -0.95 5.54
CA ILE A 84 11.40 -0.52 6.88
C ILE A 84 10.43 0.67 6.78
N TYR A 85 10.69 1.63 5.90
CA TYR A 85 9.82 2.79 5.75
C TYR A 85 8.47 2.42 5.11
N VAL A 86 8.48 1.57 4.07
CA VAL A 86 7.25 1.07 3.45
C VAL A 86 6.45 0.24 4.45
N ASP A 87 7.11 -0.64 5.21
CA ASP A 87 6.48 -1.45 6.26
C ASP A 87 5.76 -0.59 7.32
N PHE A 88 6.40 0.48 7.79
CA PHE A 88 5.77 1.44 8.69
C PHE A 88 4.51 2.08 8.09
N ASN A 89 4.52 2.40 6.79
CA ASN A 89 3.33 2.92 6.10
C ASN A 89 2.25 1.84 5.92
N LEU A 90 2.62 0.58 5.68
CA LEU A 90 1.69 -0.56 5.63
C LEU A 90 0.96 -0.75 6.97
N GLN A 91 1.65 -0.63 8.09
CA GLN A 91 1.03 -0.66 9.44
C GLN A 91 0.03 0.50 9.59
N ARG A 92 0.38 1.71 9.15
CA ARG A 92 -0.51 2.88 9.20
C ARG A 92 -1.76 2.69 8.34
N MET A 93 -1.63 2.12 7.13
CA MET A 93 -2.77 1.78 6.27
C MET A 93 -3.65 0.70 6.92
N THR A 94 -3.03 -0.36 7.46
CA THR A 94 -3.71 -1.44 8.19
C THR A 94 -4.53 -0.90 9.35
N ASP A 95 -4.03 0.09 10.08
CA ASP A 95 -4.80 0.78 11.12
C ASP A 95 -6.06 1.47 10.58
N LYS A 96 -5.98 2.11 9.41
CA LYS A 96 -7.17 2.75 8.79
C LYS A 96 -8.19 1.70 8.34
N VAL A 97 -7.74 0.61 7.71
CA VAL A 97 -8.61 -0.54 7.38
C VAL A 97 -9.32 -1.07 8.63
N ARG A 98 -8.61 -1.20 9.74
CA ARG A 98 -9.16 -1.61 11.04
C ARG A 98 -10.21 -0.62 11.56
N GLN A 99 -10.00 0.69 11.37
CA GLN A 99 -10.98 1.72 11.74
C GLN A 99 -12.23 1.64 10.86
N ILE A 100 -12.12 1.40 9.57
CA ILE A 100 -13.28 1.15 8.68
C ILE A 100 -14.09 -0.03 9.20
N CYS A 101 -13.45 -1.18 9.49
CA CYS A 101 -14.14 -2.34 10.06
C CYS A 101 -14.82 -2.05 11.41
N ARG A 102 -14.20 -1.19 12.26
CA ARG A 102 -14.81 -0.77 13.52
C ARG A 102 -16.04 0.11 13.28
N ALA A 103 -15.93 1.08 12.36
CA ALA A 103 -17.02 1.97 11.98
C ALA A 103 -18.23 1.17 11.51
N THR A 104 -18.04 0.23 10.57
CA THR A 104 -19.08 -0.69 10.09
C THR A 104 -19.78 -1.42 11.23
N ARG A 105 -19.01 -1.99 12.15
CA ARG A 105 -19.58 -2.77 13.27
C ARG A 105 -20.35 -1.89 14.27
N HIS A 106 -19.90 -0.65 14.48
CA HIS A 106 -20.61 0.31 15.35
C HIS A 106 -21.90 0.79 14.70
N MET A 107 -21.85 1.14 13.40
CA MET A 107 -23.01 1.54 12.61
C MET A 107 -24.12 0.49 12.68
N ILE A 108 -23.79 -0.78 12.40
CA ILE A 108 -24.76 -1.88 12.46
C ILE A 108 -25.29 -2.12 13.88
N LYS A 109 -24.45 -1.96 14.92
CA LYS A 109 -24.86 -2.12 16.31
C LYS A 109 -25.83 -1.02 16.77
N ALA A 110 -25.63 0.20 16.28
CA ALA A 110 -26.45 1.36 16.59
C ALA A 110 -27.68 1.50 15.69
N ASP A 111 -27.89 0.52 14.78
CA ASP A 111 -28.98 0.53 13.78
C ASP A 111 -28.99 1.80 12.90
N ILE A 112 -27.78 2.31 12.59
CA ILE A 112 -27.60 3.46 11.71
C ILE A 112 -27.61 2.98 10.27
N SER A 113 -28.57 3.43 9.47
CA SER A 113 -28.66 3.18 8.04
C SER A 113 -28.34 4.45 7.28
N LEU A 114 -27.15 4.50 6.64
CA LEU A 114 -26.76 5.66 5.85
C LEU A 114 -27.55 5.73 4.53
N PRO A 115 -27.89 6.93 4.07
CA PRO A 115 -28.54 7.12 2.77
C PRO A 115 -27.71 6.51 1.63
N LYS A 116 -28.37 5.85 0.66
CA LYS A 116 -27.70 5.23 -0.49
C LYS A 116 -26.84 6.19 -1.29
N GLU A 117 -27.24 7.46 -1.38
CA GLU A 117 -26.46 8.50 -2.05
C GLU A 117 -25.11 8.69 -1.35
N LEU A 118 -25.07 8.70 -0.02
CA LEU A 118 -23.86 8.85 0.75
C LEU A 118 -22.96 7.63 0.64
N VAL A 119 -23.54 6.43 0.74
CA VAL A 119 -22.81 5.16 0.54
C VAL A 119 -22.19 5.10 -0.85
N GLY A 120 -22.92 5.51 -1.90
CA GLY A 120 -22.39 5.57 -3.27
C GLY A 120 -21.22 6.54 -3.45
N THR A 121 -21.11 7.60 -2.63
CA THR A 121 -19.93 8.46 -2.66
C THR A 121 -18.70 7.79 -2.04
N VAL A 122 -18.89 6.95 -1.01
CA VAL A 122 -17.80 6.15 -0.40
C VAL A 122 -17.30 5.08 -1.38
N GLU A 123 -18.21 4.44 -2.13
CA GLU A 123 -17.81 3.48 -3.18
C GLU A 123 -16.96 4.16 -4.25
N ALA A 124 -17.40 5.32 -4.75
CA ALA A 124 -16.65 6.07 -5.77
C ALA A 124 -15.27 6.54 -5.26
N GLU A 125 -15.18 6.94 -3.99
CA GLU A 125 -13.91 7.29 -3.36
C GLU A 125 -13.00 6.08 -3.24
N ALA A 126 -13.54 4.93 -2.83
CA ALA A 126 -12.78 3.68 -2.70
C ALA A 126 -12.18 3.23 -4.04
N GLU A 127 -12.92 3.34 -5.14
CA GLU A 127 -12.41 3.02 -6.47
C GLU A 127 -11.20 3.91 -6.85
N ALA A 128 -11.25 5.21 -6.56
CA ALA A 128 -10.11 6.10 -6.77
C ALA A 128 -8.91 5.71 -5.89
N VAL A 129 -9.15 5.34 -4.63
CA VAL A 129 -8.11 4.89 -3.70
C VAL A 129 -7.46 3.59 -4.19
N TYR A 130 -8.23 2.63 -4.72
CA TYR A 130 -7.70 1.38 -5.27
C TYR A 130 -6.75 1.64 -6.46
N GLN A 131 -7.06 2.61 -7.32
CA GLN A 131 -6.15 2.99 -8.42
C GLN A 131 -4.82 3.52 -7.87
N VAL A 132 -4.86 4.44 -6.92
CA VAL A 132 -3.63 4.99 -6.29
C VAL A 132 -2.80 3.88 -5.62
N LEU A 133 -3.44 2.94 -4.91
CA LEU A 133 -2.75 1.80 -4.30
C LEU A 133 -2.09 0.91 -5.35
N GLY A 134 -2.82 0.59 -6.42
CA GLY A 134 -2.31 -0.22 -7.54
C GLY A 134 -1.09 0.41 -8.20
N SER A 135 -1.15 1.71 -8.53
CA SER A 135 -0.03 2.46 -9.10
C SER A 135 1.16 2.53 -8.14
N SER A 136 0.92 2.78 -6.85
CA SER A 136 1.95 2.80 -5.82
C SER A 136 2.66 1.45 -5.67
N LEU A 137 1.91 0.35 -5.67
CA LEU A 137 2.47 -1.01 -5.65
C LEU A 137 3.26 -1.28 -6.93
N SER A 138 2.71 -0.92 -8.10
CA SER A 138 3.39 -1.10 -9.39
C SER A 138 4.73 -0.39 -9.42
N ALA A 139 4.83 0.86 -8.92
CA ALA A 139 6.08 1.59 -8.82
C ALA A 139 7.13 0.83 -7.97
N LEU A 140 6.73 0.29 -6.81
CA LEU A 140 7.61 -0.47 -5.91
C LEU A 140 8.06 -1.82 -6.50
N VAL A 141 7.20 -2.46 -7.30
CA VAL A 141 7.50 -3.73 -7.96
C VAL A 141 8.46 -3.53 -9.13
N THR A 142 8.19 -2.54 -9.99
CA THR A 142 8.92 -2.29 -11.24
C THR A 142 10.15 -1.41 -11.07
N ASN A 143 10.29 -0.69 -9.94
CA ASN A 143 11.28 0.38 -9.74
C ASN A 143 11.16 1.49 -10.79
N ASP A 144 9.93 1.79 -11.21
CA ASP A 144 9.64 2.78 -12.23
C ASP A 144 9.30 4.14 -11.59
N MET A 145 10.14 5.13 -11.83
CA MET A 145 9.94 6.49 -11.30
C MET A 145 8.88 7.26 -12.07
N SER A 146 8.59 6.92 -13.33
CA SER A 146 7.55 7.60 -14.11
C SER A 146 6.16 7.42 -13.49
N ILE A 147 5.90 6.26 -12.90
CA ILE A 147 4.66 6.00 -12.17
C ILE A 147 4.52 6.96 -10.98
N ILE A 148 5.62 7.19 -10.23
CA ILE A 148 5.58 8.07 -9.05
C ILE A 148 5.29 9.51 -9.46
N CYS A 149 5.79 9.98 -10.60
CA CYS A 149 5.52 11.33 -11.12
C CYS A 149 4.02 11.57 -11.35
N ASN A 150 3.29 10.52 -11.72
CA ASN A 150 1.87 10.60 -12.01
C ASN A 150 0.96 10.44 -10.76
N LEU A 151 1.50 9.94 -9.64
CA LEU A 151 0.69 9.68 -8.43
C LEU A 151 -0.02 10.91 -7.88
N ALA A 152 0.58 12.09 -7.99
CA ALA A 152 -0.05 13.33 -7.55
C ALA A 152 -1.31 13.67 -8.36
N VAL A 153 -1.32 13.36 -9.66
CA VAL A 153 -2.50 13.53 -10.53
C VAL A 153 -3.55 12.45 -10.24
N GLU A 154 -3.11 11.23 -9.96
CA GLU A 154 -4.00 10.12 -9.59
C GLU A 154 -4.67 10.32 -8.23
N ASP A 155 -4.11 11.14 -7.34
CA ASP A 155 -4.70 11.49 -6.05
C ASP A 155 -5.83 12.54 -6.15
N GLU A 156 -5.89 13.33 -7.22
CA GLU A 156 -6.93 14.35 -7.41
C GLU A 156 -8.36 13.77 -7.37
N PRO A 157 -8.68 12.64 -8.02
CA PRO A 157 -9.99 12.00 -7.91
C PRO A 157 -10.34 11.57 -6.48
N VAL A 158 -9.36 11.15 -5.66
CA VAL A 158 -9.58 10.79 -4.25
C VAL A 158 -10.03 12.02 -3.48
N HIS A 159 -9.31 13.15 -3.59
CA HIS A 159 -9.68 14.40 -2.93
C HIS A 159 -11.03 14.93 -3.40
N ALA A 160 -11.31 14.85 -4.70
CA ALA A 160 -12.61 15.28 -5.25
C ALA A 160 -13.77 14.42 -4.70
N ALA A 161 -13.57 13.11 -4.56
CA ALA A 161 -14.56 12.21 -3.98
C ALA A 161 -14.76 12.45 -2.49
N TYR A 162 -13.68 12.67 -1.73
CA TYR A 162 -13.71 13.06 -0.32
C TYR A 162 -14.53 14.36 -0.11
N GLU A 163 -14.25 15.41 -0.88
CA GLU A 163 -15.02 16.65 -0.81
C GLU A 163 -16.49 16.44 -1.20
N LYS A 164 -16.75 15.61 -2.21
CA LYS A 164 -18.12 15.29 -2.63
C LYS A 164 -18.87 14.58 -1.51
N PHE A 165 -18.25 13.65 -0.81
CA PHE A 165 -18.84 12.98 0.35
C PHE A 165 -19.31 13.99 1.39
N PHE A 166 -18.44 14.90 1.84
CA PHE A 166 -18.80 15.87 2.86
C PHE A 166 -19.79 16.91 2.36
N ARG A 167 -19.74 17.32 1.09
CA ARG A 167 -20.77 18.20 0.50
C ARG A 167 -22.14 17.50 0.47
N THR A 168 -22.19 16.23 0.17
CA THR A 168 -23.43 15.42 0.19
C THR A 168 -23.95 15.30 1.62
N PHE A 169 -23.09 14.91 2.56
CA PHE A 169 -23.45 14.77 3.98
C PHE A 169 -24.01 16.07 4.58
N ASN A 170 -23.36 17.22 4.32
CA ASN A 170 -23.79 18.52 4.86
C ASN A 170 -25.14 19.02 4.30
N ARG A 171 -25.65 18.40 3.24
CA ARG A 171 -26.98 18.73 2.68
C ARG A 171 -28.10 17.86 3.25
N MET A 172 -27.74 16.80 3.96
CA MET A 172 -28.69 15.87 4.54
C MET A 172 -29.13 16.36 5.92
N ASP A 173 -30.41 16.13 6.25
CA ASP A 173 -30.90 16.30 7.60
C ASP A 173 -30.51 15.05 8.43
N THR A 174 -29.70 15.24 9.47
CA THR A 174 -29.30 14.14 10.34
C THR A 174 -30.47 13.52 11.10
N GLY A 175 -31.58 14.25 11.26
CA GLY A 175 -32.83 13.73 11.82
C GLY A 175 -33.50 12.65 10.96
N ASP A 176 -33.16 12.56 9.65
CA ASP A 176 -33.71 11.53 8.76
C ASP A 176 -33.12 10.11 8.99
N PHE A 177 -31.98 10.02 9.69
CA PHE A 177 -31.29 8.73 9.93
C PHE A 177 -30.75 8.56 11.34
N MET A 178 -31.15 9.44 12.27
CA MET A 178 -30.83 9.37 13.70
C MET A 178 -32.04 9.73 14.54
N ASP A 179 -32.49 8.78 15.36
CA ASP A 179 -33.63 9.00 16.25
C ASP A 179 -33.25 9.56 17.63
N ASP A 180 -31.95 9.57 17.99
CA ASP A 180 -31.47 9.95 19.33
C ASP A 180 -30.04 10.49 19.30
N ASP A 181 -29.76 11.53 20.11
CA ASP A 181 -28.42 12.08 20.36
C ASP A 181 -27.39 11.05 20.88
N SER A 182 -27.87 9.93 21.45
CA SER A 182 -27.02 8.84 21.94
C SER A 182 -26.20 8.14 20.84
N ASN A 183 -26.64 8.24 19.58
CA ASN A 183 -25.99 7.60 18.43
C ASN A 183 -25.03 8.54 17.68
N TYR A 184 -24.87 9.79 18.12
CA TYR A 184 -24.03 10.77 17.42
C TYR A 184 -22.58 10.31 17.25
N ASP A 185 -22.00 9.68 18.26
CA ASP A 185 -20.63 9.16 18.20
C ASP A 185 -20.48 8.01 17.19
N ASP A 186 -21.51 7.18 17.03
CA ASP A 186 -21.48 6.08 16.07
C ASP A 186 -21.72 6.57 14.63
N LEU A 187 -22.58 7.59 14.45
CA LEU A 187 -22.71 8.29 13.18
C LEU A 187 -21.39 8.96 12.79
N ARG A 188 -20.76 9.67 13.71
CA ARG A 188 -19.44 10.27 13.47
C ARG A 188 -18.39 9.23 13.03
N ARG A 189 -18.39 8.03 13.63
CA ARG A 189 -17.52 6.93 13.18
C ARG A 189 -17.86 6.46 11.77
N ALA A 190 -19.13 6.37 11.42
CA ALA A 190 -19.59 5.97 10.11
C ALA A 190 -19.11 6.95 9.02
N ILE A 191 -19.29 8.24 9.22
CA ILE A 191 -18.88 9.26 8.24
C ILE A 191 -17.35 9.43 8.14
N MET A 192 -16.60 9.03 9.18
CA MET A 192 -15.13 9.09 9.16
C MET A 192 -14.49 8.07 8.21
N VAL A 193 -15.26 7.14 7.63
CA VAL A 193 -14.75 6.14 6.69
C VAL A 193 -14.13 6.83 5.45
N SER A 194 -14.79 7.84 4.89
CA SER A 194 -14.26 8.63 3.78
C SER A 194 -12.88 9.23 4.14
N ARG A 195 -12.73 9.82 5.32
CA ARG A 195 -11.42 10.33 5.77
C ARG A 195 -10.35 9.24 5.91
N TYR A 196 -10.74 8.00 6.28
CA TYR A 196 -9.79 6.90 6.35
C TYR A 196 -9.33 6.47 4.96
N LEU A 197 -10.21 6.50 3.96
CA LEU A 197 -9.90 6.24 2.55
C LEU A 197 -8.91 7.27 2.00
N ASP A 198 -9.18 8.56 2.13
CA ASP A 198 -8.28 9.65 1.76
C ASP A 198 -6.88 9.48 2.41
N ARG A 199 -6.84 9.11 3.69
CA ARG A 199 -5.57 8.87 4.38
C ARG A 199 -4.83 7.64 3.89
N ILE A 200 -5.51 6.59 3.47
CA ILE A 200 -4.88 5.39 2.90
C ILE A 200 -4.18 5.76 1.58
N ALA A 201 -4.84 6.51 0.68
CA ALA A 201 -4.23 6.98 -0.56
C ALA A 201 -2.95 7.80 -0.29
N SER A 202 -3.05 8.82 0.57
CA SER A 202 -1.89 9.66 0.93
C SER A 202 -0.73 8.86 1.51
N ILE A 203 -0.99 7.87 2.38
CA ILE A 203 0.04 7.00 2.98
C ILE A 203 0.67 6.09 1.91
N SER A 204 -0.13 5.61 0.96
CA SER A 204 0.32 4.78 -0.17
C SER A 204 1.29 5.55 -1.07
N ILE A 205 0.97 6.81 -1.39
CA ILE A 205 1.83 7.71 -2.15
C ILE A 205 3.15 7.96 -1.39
N ASP A 206 3.09 8.24 -0.09
CA ASP A 206 4.29 8.40 0.75
C ASP A 206 5.20 7.16 0.70
N ALA A 207 4.59 5.96 0.71
CA ALA A 207 5.33 4.71 0.60
C ALA A 207 6.01 4.57 -0.78
N ALA A 208 5.30 4.87 -1.88
CA ALA A 208 5.85 4.83 -3.23
C ALA A 208 6.96 5.86 -3.46
N CYS A 209 6.79 7.08 -2.95
CA CYS A 209 7.82 8.13 -3.04
C CYS A 209 9.16 7.71 -2.42
N ARG A 210 9.17 6.70 -1.52
CA ARG A 210 10.40 6.17 -0.95
C ARG A 210 11.28 5.47 -2.00
N LEU A 211 10.74 5.10 -3.14
CA LEU A 211 11.49 4.56 -4.27
C LEU A 211 12.55 5.56 -4.78
N THR A 212 12.30 6.88 -4.74
CA THR A 212 13.30 7.89 -5.10
C THR A 212 14.55 7.75 -4.25
N PHE A 213 14.42 7.55 -2.93
CA PHE A 213 15.56 7.30 -2.07
C PHE A 213 16.30 6.00 -2.41
N LEU A 214 15.59 4.93 -2.74
CA LEU A 214 16.19 3.67 -3.14
C LEU A 214 17.06 3.87 -4.38
N LEU A 215 16.56 4.56 -5.39
CA LEU A 215 17.16 4.67 -6.70
C LEU A 215 18.19 5.81 -6.82
N THR A 216 17.95 6.94 -6.16
CA THR A 216 18.80 8.15 -6.28
C THR A 216 19.61 8.45 -5.01
N GLY A 217 19.26 7.88 -3.88
CA GLY A 217 19.80 8.24 -2.56
C GLY A 217 19.19 9.52 -1.97
N GLN A 218 18.31 10.20 -2.67
CA GLN A 218 17.65 11.42 -2.23
C GLN A 218 16.21 11.14 -1.78
N ARG A 219 15.77 11.78 -0.69
CA ARG A 219 14.39 11.71 -0.22
C ARG A 219 13.58 12.83 -0.86
N MET A 220 12.52 12.47 -1.56
CA MET A 220 11.59 13.41 -2.16
C MET A 220 10.17 13.04 -1.70
N ASN A 221 9.34 14.05 -1.45
CA ASN A 221 7.91 13.87 -1.23
C ASN A 221 7.14 14.03 -2.55
N ALA A 222 5.86 13.68 -2.56
CA ALA A 222 5.03 13.77 -3.77
C ALA A 222 5.02 15.17 -4.38
N GLY A 223 4.99 16.22 -3.57
CA GLY A 223 5.01 17.61 -4.05
C GLY A 223 6.35 18.02 -4.66
N ASP A 224 7.47 17.47 -4.18
CA ASP A 224 8.80 17.70 -4.79
C ASP A 224 8.89 16.96 -6.12
N ILE A 225 8.44 15.72 -6.17
CA ILE A 225 8.45 14.87 -7.37
C ILE A 225 7.57 15.49 -8.47
N ALA A 226 6.36 15.95 -8.14
CA ALA A 226 5.45 16.57 -9.10
C ALA A 226 6.00 17.87 -9.74
N ARG A 227 7.02 18.49 -9.12
CA ARG A 227 7.70 19.70 -9.65
C ARG A 227 8.99 19.39 -10.39
N THR A 228 9.45 18.15 -10.34
CA THR A 228 10.70 17.70 -10.97
C THR A 228 10.34 17.01 -12.29
N ASP A 229 11.07 17.32 -13.35
CA ASP A 229 10.91 16.65 -14.64
C ASP A 229 11.32 15.17 -14.55
N GLU A 230 10.64 14.30 -15.30
CA GLU A 230 10.93 12.86 -15.32
C GLU A 230 12.37 12.57 -15.77
N ASP A 231 12.85 13.28 -16.80
CA ASP A 231 14.23 13.16 -17.29
C ASP A 231 15.25 13.61 -16.22
N GLU A 232 14.93 14.64 -15.44
CA GLU A 232 15.75 15.09 -14.32
C GLU A 232 15.82 14.02 -13.23
N LEU A 233 14.67 13.44 -12.82
CA LEU A 233 14.61 12.37 -11.84
C LEU A 233 15.40 11.14 -12.28
N GLU A 234 15.27 10.72 -13.54
CA GLU A 234 16.02 9.59 -14.08
C GLU A 234 17.53 9.86 -14.11
N SER A 235 17.93 11.11 -14.39
CA SER A 235 19.35 11.54 -14.37
C SER A 235 19.99 11.46 -12.97
N MET A 236 19.18 11.56 -11.92
CA MET A 236 19.62 11.44 -10.51
C MET A 236 19.87 10.00 -10.10
N ARG A 237 19.49 9.01 -10.90
CA ARG A 237 19.64 7.60 -10.58
C ARG A 237 21.12 7.25 -10.36
N VAL A 238 21.41 6.75 -9.16
CA VAL A 238 22.78 6.31 -8.83
C VAL A 238 23.12 5.09 -9.68
N PRO A 239 24.28 5.07 -10.38
CA PRO A 239 24.71 3.89 -11.09
C PRO A 239 24.71 2.69 -10.14
N SER A 240 23.89 1.70 -10.43
CA SER A 240 23.90 0.43 -9.70
C SER A 240 25.18 -0.31 -10.12
N GLY A 241 26.07 -0.55 -9.16
CA GLY A 241 26.94 -1.71 -9.29
C GLY A 241 26.04 -2.95 -9.49
N GLU A 242 26.55 -4.02 -10.09
CA GLU A 242 25.86 -5.28 -10.45
C GLU A 242 25.13 -5.96 -9.26
N GLY A 243 24.21 -5.26 -8.59
CA GLY A 243 23.47 -5.75 -7.45
C GLY A 243 22.06 -6.20 -7.87
N VAL A 244 21.65 -7.37 -7.41
CA VAL A 244 20.30 -7.97 -7.52
C VAL A 244 19.17 -6.97 -7.19
N ILE A 245 19.46 -5.92 -6.46
CA ILE A 245 18.54 -4.97 -5.85
C ILE A 245 17.91 -3.99 -6.85
N MET A 246 18.60 -3.71 -7.96
CA MET A 246 18.14 -2.75 -8.97
C MET A 246 17.34 -3.41 -10.10
N ARG A 247 17.23 -4.73 -10.09
CA ARG A 247 16.31 -5.42 -11.01
C ARG A 247 14.88 -5.20 -10.53
N PRO A 248 13.94 -4.91 -11.44
CA PRO A 248 12.52 -4.95 -11.09
C PRO A 248 12.19 -6.28 -10.42
N ALA A 249 11.33 -6.26 -9.41
CA ALA A 249 10.87 -7.51 -8.78
C ALA A 249 10.10 -8.38 -9.79
N VAL A 250 9.49 -7.73 -10.80
CA VAL A 250 8.80 -8.38 -11.94
C VAL A 250 9.08 -7.58 -13.19
N ASP A 251 9.16 -8.23 -14.38
CA ASP A 251 9.28 -7.52 -15.65
C ASP A 251 8.08 -6.55 -15.83
N ALA A 252 8.37 -5.27 -16.11
CA ALA A 252 7.35 -4.24 -16.29
C ALA A 252 6.29 -4.60 -17.34
N ARG A 253 6.68 -5.43 -18.35
CA ARG A 253 5.76 -5.96 -19.36
C ARG A 253 4.75 -6.96 -18.78
N TYR A 254 5.06 -7.59 -17.67
CA TYR A 254 4.18 -8.51 -16.97
C TYR A 254 3.14 -7.76 -16.14
N VAL A 255 3.56 -6.73 -15.38
CA VAL A 255 2.69 -5.92 -14.52
C VAL A 255 1.60 -5.19 -15.33
N ALA A 256 1.91 -4.70 -16.53
CA ALA A 256 0.94 -4.03 -17.40
C ALA A 256 -0.21 -4.93 -17.90
N LYS A 257 -0.12 -6.25 -17.70
CA LYS A 257 -1.09 -7.23 -18.22
C LYS A 257 -1.81 -8.02 -17.12
N VAL A 258 -1.40 -7.88 -15.87
CA VAL A 258 -1.84 -8.73 -14.76
C VAL A 258 -2.56 -7.88 -13.72
N PRO A 259 -3.79 -8.25 -13.31
CA PRO A 259 -4.46 -7.63 -12.17
C PRO A 259 -3.58 -7.69 -10.91
N VAL A 260 -3.67 -6.67 -10.06
CA VAL A 260 -2.85 -6.55 -8.82
C VAL A 260 -2.87 -7.81 -7.94
N ASN A 261 -3.98 -8.56 -7.97
CA ASN A 261 -4.15 -9.82 -7.24
C ASN A 261 -3.34 -11.01 -7.79
N GLU A 262 -2.76 -10.90 -8.99
CA GLU A 262 -1.93 -11.96 -9.61
C GLU A 262 -0.43 -11.62 -9.58
N VAL A 263 -0.05 -10.43 -9.10
CA VAL A 263 1.36 -10.02 -8.99
C VAL A 263 2.15 -10.93 -8.05
N SER A 264 1.51 -11.49 -7.00
CA SER A 264 2.13 -12.45 -6.07
C SER A 264 2.51 -13.79 -6.74
N GLU A 265 1.77 -14.24 -7.75
CA GLU A 265 2.12 -15.47 -8.49
C GLU A 265 3.33 -15.23 -9.41
N GLY A 266 3.40 -14.06 -10.05
CA GLY A 266 4.55 -13.67 -10.85
C GLY A 266 5.83 -13.50 -10.03
N LEU A 267 5.72 -13.00 -8.81
CA LEU A 267 6.86 -12.90 -7.87
C LEU A 267 7.34 -14.27 -7.39
N ARG A 268 6.43 -15.23 -7.15
CA ARG A 268 6.80 -16.62 -6.84
C ARG A 268 7.51 -17.29 -8.00
N TYR A 269 6.96 -17.12 -9.22
CA TYR A 269 7.58 -17.66 -10.42
C TYR A 269 9.04 -17.19 -10.59
N LEU A 270 9.32 -15.90 -10.32
CA LEU A 270 10.69 -15.38 -10.40
C LEU A 270 11.62 -15.92 -9.31
N LEU A 271 11.11 -16.18 -8.10
CA LEU A 271 11.90 -16.80 -7.02
C LEU A 271 12.25 -18.25 -7.35
N ASP A 272 11.30 -19.01 -7.90
CA ASP A 272 11.50 -20.41 -8.29
C ASP A 272 12.51 -20.54 -9.44
N HIS A 273 12.58 -19.54 -10.37
CA HIS A 273 13.49 -19.59 -11.53
C HIS A 273 14.84 -18.89 -11.29
N LEU A 274 15.02 -18.16 -10.19
CA LEU A 274 16.33 -17.66 -9.75
C LEU A 274 17.23 -18.81 -9.20
N GLU A 275 16.64 -19.94 -8.82
CA GLU A 275 17.38 -21.13 -8.40
C GLU A 275 17.94 -21.89 -9.61
N ASP A 276 17.27 -21.87 -10.78
CA ASP A 276 17.68 -22.59 -11.99
C ASP A 276 18.84 -21.91 -12.75
N GLU A 277 18.96 -20.56 -12.69
CA GLU A 277 20.06 -19.83 -13.34
C GLU A 277 21.42 -19.95 -12.61
N ASP A 278 21.43 -20.31 -11.32
CA ASP A 278 22.66 -20.48 -10.52
C ASP A 278 23.32 -21.86 -10.67
N ASP A 279 22.59 -22.88 -11.17
CA ASP A 279 23.14 -24.23 -11.38
C ASP A 279 23.92 -24.39 -12.69
N ASP A 280 23.68 -23.49 -13.68
CA ASP A 280 24.38 -23.57 -14.98
C ASP A 280 25.79 -22.93 -14.98
N GLU A 281 26.18 -22.16 -13.94
CA GLU A 281 27.51 -21.56 -13.83
C GLU A 281 28.56 -22.41 -13.09
N GLU A 282 28.16 -23.54 -12.44
CA GLU A 282 29.12 -24.42 -11.74
C GLU A 282 29.72 -25.53 -12.61
N ASP A 283 29.27 -25.73 -13.86
CA ASP A 283 29.76 -26.78 -14.75
C ASP A 283 30.82 -26.32 -15.79
N GLU A 284 31.34 -25.08 -15.71
CA GLU A 284 32.40 -24.56 -16.61
C GLU A 284 33.73 -24.19 -15.88
N GLU A 285 34.20 -24.99 -14.86
CA GLU A 285 35.60 -24.92 -14.41
C GLU A 285 36.29 -26.31 -14.47
#